data_db31d8bfc453f64eff72ca4430efdfe1
#
_entry.id   db31d8bfc453f64eff72ca4430efdfe1
#
_cell.length_a   1.000
_cell.length_b   1.000
_cell.length_c   1.000
_cell.angle_alpha   90.00
_cell.angle_beta   90.00
_cell.angle_gamma   90.00
#
_symmetry.space_group_name_H-M   'P 1'
#
loop_
_entity.id
_entity.type
_entity.pdbx_description
1 polymer ?
#
loop_
_entity_poly.entity_id
_entity_poly.type
_entity_poly.pdbx_seq_one_letter_code
_entity_poly.pdbx_strand_id
1 'polypeptide(L)'
;MANEDRKTRYRIGDYARYMGVTPDFLKHYEQFGLVTPSVGENGYRYYPFRESSRLMDCLALRGYGVPLREMSVMVREDGADAFCRKLDERADALRRQIALQQAVVQEHERLSRWMARMEGRTEDWRVTELPELLFLPHTDLYTFLDDPRIYEVLSGWTPYMPMVKSVLRITPAEEGGAPAYCWGLGVQREFADRYALPVNDVVVLLPARKVFVLNYSGWEVLPGSSPGVSPLQRYYERFLSRMAALNLRPAGDVYLTVLLHAHDERGMRRDYGFMAAPVE
;
A
#
# COMPACT_ATOMS: atom_id res chain seq x y z
N MET A 1 39.48 23.92 36.16
CA MET A 1 38.55 23.63 35.04
C MET A 1 39.18 23.58 33.64
N ALA A 2 40.10 24.45 33.25
CA ALA A 2 40.69 24.42 31.90
C ALA A 2 41.68 23.24 31.63
N ASN A 3 42.19 22.54 32.65
CA ASN A 3 43.16 21.47 32.50
C ASN A 3 42.57 20.05 32.41
N GLU A 4 41.32 19.86 32.89
CA GLU A 4 40.59 18.59 32.74
C GLU A 4 39.99 18.41 31.33
N ASP A 5 39.61 19.50 30.69
CA ASP A 5 39.00 19.52 29.35
C ASP A 5 40.00 19.10 28.23
N ARG A 6 41.33 19.22 28.48
CA ARG A 6 42.36 18.77 27.53
C ARG A 6 42.55 17.25 27.52
N LYS A 7 42.29 16.53 28.60
CA LYS A 7 42.48 15.07 28.73
C LYS A 7 41.31 14.23 28.20
N THR A 8 40.19 14.85 27.86
CA THR A 8 38.95 14.17 27.50
C THR A 8 38.44 14.55 26.11
N ARG A 9 39.34 14.94 25.19
CA ARG A 9 39.03 15.30 23.81
C ARG A 9 39.65 14.28 22.84
N TYR A 10 38.85 13.82 21.88
CA TYR A 10 39.23 12.81 20.91
C TYR A 10 39.23 13.37 19.50
N ARG A 11 40.15 12.92 18.64
CA ARG A 11 40.07 13.19 17.20
C ARG A 11 38.87 12.46 16.60
N ILE A 12 38.38 12.95 15.46
CA ILE A 12 37.16 12.42 14.81
C ILE A 12 37.22 10.90 14.61
N GLY A 13 38.33 10.34 14.17
CA GLY A 13 38.45 8.89 13.94
C GLY A 13 38.35 8.07 15.23
N ASP A 14 39.03 8.53 16.32
CA ASP A 14 38.96 7.83 17.60
C ASP A 14 37.59 7.97 18.25
N TYR A 15 37.02 9.18 18.21
CA TYR A 15 35.67 9.42 18.75
C TYR A 15 34.62 8.60 18.02
N ALA A 16 34.67 8.57 16.68
CA ALA A 16 33.79 7.74 15.87
C ALA A 16 33.89 6.26 16.25
N ARG A 17 35.10 5.74 16.39
CA ARG A 17 35.35 4.36 16.80
C ARG A 17 34.81 4.06 18.19
N TYR A 18 35.00 4.93 19.17
CA TYR A 18 34.50 4.74 20.54
C TYR A 18 32.97 4.82 20.63
N MET A 19 32.35 5.61 19.73
CA MET A 19 30.90 5.78 19.68
C MET A 19 30.20 4.78 18.74
N GLY A 20 30.97 3.91 18.03
CA GLY A 20 30.42 2.91 17.12
C GLY A 20 29.80 3.51 15.83
N VAL A 21 30.28 4.68 15.41
CA VAL A 21 29.80 5.39 14.22
C VAL A 21 30.94 5.65 13.24
N THR A 22 30.62 6.19 12.04
CA THR A 22 31.67 6.59 11.07
C THR A 22 32.02 8.07 11.24
N PRO A 23 33.26 8.51 10.82
CA PRO A 23 33.61 9.92 10.78
C PRO A 23 32.64 10.77 9.94
N ASP A 24 32.11 10.22 8.84
CA ASP A 24 31.18 10.95 7.98
C ASP A 24 29.79 11.09 8.64
N PHE A 25 29.40 10.13 9.44
CA PHE A 25 28.22 10.26 10.31
C PHE A 25 28.35 11.47 11.24
N LEU A 26 29.51 11.61 11.92
CA LEU A 26 29.75 12.76 12.81
C LEU A 26 29.71 14.09 12.07
N LYS A 27 30.37 14.19 10.90
CA LYS A 27 30.35 15.40 10.06
C LYS A 27 28.91 15.76 9.63
N HIS A 28 28.10 14.76 9.31
CA HIS A 28 26.70 14.97 8.93
C HIS A 28 25.89 15.51 10.12
N TYR A 29 26.08 14.97 11.32
CA TYR A 29 25.41 15.44 12.54
C TYR A 29 25.90 16.82 12.99
N GLU A 30 27.15 17.20 12.71
CA GLU A 30 27.65 18.56 12.89
C GLU A 30 26.86 19.59 12.06
N GLN A 31 26.53 19.28 10.80
CA GLN A 31 25.79 20.17 9.90
C GLN A 31 24.41 20.55 10.47
N PHE A 32 23.83 19.66 11.28
CA PHE A 32 22.56 19.92 11.99
C PHE A 32 22.77 20.44 13.41
N GLY A 33 24.02 20.68 13.82
CA GLY A 33 24.37 21.16 15.14
C GLY A 33 24.02 20.17 16.27
N LEU A 34 23.88 18.89 15.95
CA LEU A 34 23.62 17.81 16.90
C LEU A 34 24.85 17.40 17.68
N VAL A 35 26.03 17.57 17.10
CA VAL A 35 27.34 17.37 17.70
C VAL A 35 28.18 18.60 17.46
N THR A 36 28.89 19.08 18.47
CA THR A 36 29.66 20.32 18.38
C THR A 36 31.13 20.04 18.71
N PRO A 37 32.02 19.84 17.71
CA PRO A 37 33.44 19.72 17.95
C PRO A 37 34.07 21.06 18.35
N SER A 38 35.16 20.99 19.09
CA SER A 38 36.07 22.13 19.28
C SER A 38 37.16 22.06 18.20
N VAL A 39 37.57 23.20 17.65
CA VAL A 39 38.72 23.30 16.74
C VAL A 39 39.96 23.62 17.56
N GLY A 40 40.99 22.80 17.43
CA GLY A 40 42.28 23.07 18.09
C GLY A 40 43.10 24.09 17.33
N GLU A 41 44.16 24.64 17.95
CA GLU A 41 45.12 25.57 17.34
C GLU A 41 45.77 25.03 16.05
N ASN A 42 45.82 23.70 15.91
CA ASN A 42 46.32 22.97 14.75
C ASN A 42 45.26 22.75 13.64
N GLY A 43 44.07 23.36 13.75
CA GLY A 43 42.98 23.26 12.80
C GLY A 43 42.23 21.94 12.83
N TYR A 44 42.55 20.97 13.69
CA TYR A 44 41.88 19.70 13.79
C TYR A 44 40.63 19.80 14.66
N ARG A 45 39.58 19.01 14.30
CA ARG A 45 38.38 18.84 15.09
C ARG A 45 38.61 17.87 16.23
N TYR A 46 38.16 18.29 17.43
CA TYR A 46 38.20 17.48 18.64
C TYR A 46 36.80 17.41 19.25
N TYR A 47 36.40 16.21 19.62
CA TYR A 47 35.13 15.92 20.25
C TYR A 47 35.30 15.70 21.74
N PRO A 48 34.75 16.57 22.60
CA PRO A 48 34.81 16.37 24.06
C PRO A 48 33.95 15.20 24.48
N PHE A 49 34.35 14.50 25.53
CA PHE A 49 33.60 13.38 26.10
C PHE A 49 32.15 13.76 26.43
N ARG A 50 31.90 14.97 26.90
CA ARG A 50 30.54 15.48 27.21
C ARG A 50 29.56 15.44 26.03
N GLU A 51 30.04 15.50 24.80
CA GLU A 51 29.22 15.37 23.61
C GLU A 51 28.71 13.94 23.39
N SER A 52 29.30 12.94 24.10
CA SER A 52 28.90 11.53 23.96
C SER A 52 27.47 11.27 24.42
N SER A 53 27.03 11.93 25.51
CA SER A 53 25.64 11.82 25.98
C SER A 53 24.66 12.29 24.87
N ARG A 54 24.91 13.50 24.34
CA ARG A 54 24.08 14.06 23.27
C ARG A 54 24.07 13.19 22.01
N LEU A 55 25.22 12.62 21.67
CA LEU A 55 25.31 11.69 20.52
C LEU A 55 24.51 10.41 20.81
N MET A 56 24.52 9.88 22.02
CA MET A 56 23.70 8.72 22.40
C MET A 56 22.20 9.03 22.32
N ASP A 57 21.77 10.20 22.74
CA ASP A 57 20.38 10.65 22.60
C ASP A 57 19.99 10.72 21.10
N CYS A 58 20.88 11.25 20.25
CA CYS A 58 20.67 11.28 18.80
C CYS A 58 20.57 9.88 18.19
N LEU A 59 21.40 8.93 18.64
CA LEU A 59 21.35 7.54 18.17
C LEU A 59 20.05 6.85 18.61
N ALA A 60 19.58 7.10 19.82
CA ALA A 60 18.29 6.62 20.30
C ALA A 60 17.13 7.17 19.44
N LEU A 61 17.09 8.49 19.21
CA LEU A 61 16.09 9.14 18.37
C LEU A 61 16.10 8.62 16.93
N ARG A 62 17.30 8.33 16.40
CA ARG A 62 17.44 7.67 15.10
C ARG A 62 16.78 6.29 15.09
N GLY A 63 16.91 5.53 16.18
CA GLY A 63 16.23 4.23 16.35
C GLY A 63 14.70 4.34 16.27
N TYR A 64 14.14 5.45 16.76
CA TYR A 64 12.73 5.78 16.56
C TYR A 64 12.40 6.31 15.16
N GLY A 65 13.41 6.49 14.28
CA GLY A 65 13.24 7.02 12.94
C GLY A 65 12.92 8.52 12.90
N VAL A 66 13.34 9.27 13.92
CA VAL A 66 13.18 10.73 13.96
C VAL A 66 14.09 11.39 12.91
N PRO A 67 13.55 12.27 12.04
CA PRO A 67 14.35 12.98 11.06
C PRO A 67 15.37 13.93 11.71
N LEU A 68 16.56 14.13 11.11
CA LEU A 68 17.64 14.95 11.67
C LEU A 68 17.21 16.39 12.01
N ARG A 69 16.36 17.00 11.18
CA ARG A 69 15.85 18.37 11.45
C ARG A 69 15.01 18.43 12.71
N GLU A 70 14.11 17.46 12.88
CA GLU A 70 13.26 17.33 14.06
C GLU A 70 14.11 17.00 15.30
N MET A 71 15.03 16.06 15.17
CA MET A 71 15.97 15.66 16.20
C MET A 71 16.76 16.87 16.73
N SER A 72 17.17 17.79 15.85
CA SER A 72 17.92 18.99 16.26
C SER A 72 17.09 19.95 17.15
N VAL A 73 15.79 19.99 16.97
CA VAL A 73 14.87 20.75 17.84
C VAL A 73 14.64 20.00 19.15
N MET A 74 14.33 18.70 19.08
CA MET A 74 14.06 17.88 20.27
C MET A 74 15.21 17.90 21.28
N VAL A 75 16.45 17.77 20.81
CA VAL A 75 17.63 17.70 21.69
C VAL A 75 18.01 19.07 22.30
N ARG A 76 17.64 20.18 21.65
CA ARG A 76 18.05 21.53 22.08
C ARG A 76 16.98 22.34 22.77
N GLU A 77 15.73 22.17 22.39
CA GLU A 77 14.66 23.12 22.68
C GLU A 77 13.48 22.49 23.43
N ASP A 78 13.27 21.18 23.28
CA ASP A 78 12.11 20.53 23.89
C ASP A 78 12.30 20.30 25.38
N GLY A 79 11.27 20.64 26.17
CA GLY A 79 11.12 20.12 27.51
C GLY A 79 10.69 18.67 27.52
N ALA A 80 10.85 17.97 28.65
CA ALA A 80 10.59 16.52 28.76
C ALA A 80 9.20 16.12 28.25
N ASP A 81 8.16 16.90 28.54
CA ASP A 81 6.79 16.58 28.11
C ASP A 81 6.62 16.69 26.58
N ALA A 82 7.22 17.72 25.97
CA ALA A 82 7.19 17.89 24.51
C ALA A 82 7.97 16.77 23.81
N PHE A 83 9.10 16.41 24.36
CA PHE A 83 9.93 15.30 23.88
C PHE A 83 9.15 13.97 23.92
N CYS A 84 8.52 13.65 25.06
CA CYS A 84 7.71 12.43 25.21
C CYS A 84 6.55 12.39 24.23
N ARG A 85 5.79 13.48 24.06
CA ARG A 85 4.68 13.54 23.10
C ARG A 85 5.14 13.23 21.68
N LYS A 86 6.29 13.79 21.23
CA LYS A 86 6.83 13.49 19.89
C LYS A 86 7.23 12.03 19.73
N LEU A 87 7.77 11.41 20.79
CA LEU A 87 8.07 9.97 20.77
C LEU A 87 6.79 9.12 20.70
N ASP A 88 5.74 9.51 21.43
CA ASP A 88 4.45 8.81 21.37
C ASP A 88 3.83 8.90 19.98
N GLU A 89 3.80 10.09 19.38
CA GLU A 89 3.34 10.30 18.00
C GLU A 89 4.12 9.43 17.01
N ARG A 90 5.45 9.31 17.21
CA ARG A 90 6.32 8.48 16.39
C ARG A 90 6.03 6.99 16.58
N ALA A 91 5.83 6.56 17.83
CA ALA A 91 5.46 5.18 18.14
C ALA A 91 4.12 4.81 17.47
N ASP A 92 3.14 5.71 17.49
CA ASP A 92 1.86 5.49 16.82
C ASP A 92 1.99 5.44 15.30
N ALA A 93 2.85 6.26 14.70
CA ALA A 93 3.16 6.17 13.27
C ALA A 93 3.80 4.81 12.90
N LEU A 94 4.74 4.32 13.73
CA LEU A 94 5.35 3.01 13.56
C LEU A 94 4.33 1.87 13.71
N ARG A 95 3.42 1.94 14.69
CA ARG A 95 2.34 0.95 14.87
C ARG A 95 1.44 0.89 13.63
N ARG A 96 1.06 2.05 13.06
CA ARG A 96 0.28 2.10 11.81
C ARG A 96 1.04 1.49 10.64
N GLN A 97 2.34 1.76 10.52
CA GLN A 97 3.19 1.17 9.48
C GLN A 97 3.30 -0.35 9.63
N ILE A 98 3.52 -0.87 10.84
CA ILE A 98 3.56 -2.30 11.13
C ILE A 98 2.22 -2.96 10.75
N ALA A 99 1.09 -2.36 11.14
CA ALA A 99 -0.23 -2.89 10.81
C ALA A 99 -0.47 -2.95 9.29
N LEU A 100 -0.01 -1.95 8.54
CA LEU A 100 -0.09 -1.95 7.08
C LEU A 100 0.78 -3.05 6.46
N GLN A 101 2.02 -3.23 6.94
CA GLN A 101 2.89 -4.29 6.46
C GLN A 101 2.31 -5.69 6.75
N GLN A 102 1.70 -5.86 7.92
CA GLN A 102 0.98 -7.09 8.26
C GLN A 102 -0.20 -7.36 7.32
N ALA A 103 -0.96 -6.32 6.95
CA ALA A 103 -2.04 -6.44 5.98
C ALA A 103 -1.53 -6.88 4.60
N VAL A 104 -0.38 -6.35 4.15
CA VAL A 104 0.28 -6.79 2.89
C VAL A 104 0.65 -8.26 2.95
N VAL A 105 1.26 -8.73 4.05
CA VAL A 105 1.60 -10.15 4.23
C VAL A 105 0.36 -11.03 4.20
N GLN A 106 -0.71 -10.65 4.90
CA GLN A 106 -1.98 -11.38 4.89
C GLN A 106 -2.61 -11.45 3.49
N GLU A 107 -2.50 -10.38 2.71
CA GLU A 107 -3.00 -10.37 1.34
C GLU A 107 -2.19 -11.30 0.43
N HIS A 108 -0.86 -11.33 0.59
CA HIS A 108 -0.02 -12.30 -0.09
C HIS A 108 -0.41 -13.74 0.26
N GLU A 109 -0.65 -14.05 1.54
CA GLU A 109 -1.10 -15.38 1.97
C GLU A 109 -2.47 -15.75 1.38
N ARG A 110 -3.40 -14.78 1.26
CA ARG A 110 -4.69 -14.99 0.59
C ARG A 110 -4.50 -15.33 -0.90
N LEU A 111 -3.63 -14.59 -1.58
CA LEU A 111 -3.29 -14.85 -2.97
C LEU A 111 -2.65 -16.22 -3.14
N SER A 112 -1.67 -16.58 -2.30
CA SER A 112 -1.01 -17.89 -2.35
C SER A 112 -1.99 -19.06 -2.13
N ARG A 113 -2.91 -18.95 -1.17
CA ARG A 113 -3.98 -19.93 -0.95
C ARG A 113 -4.94 -20.01 -2.14
N TRP A 114 -5.24 -18.87 -2.76
CA TRP A 114 -6.07 -18.83 -3.95
C TRP A 114 -5.38 -19.53 -5.12
N MET A 115 -4.10 -19.25 -5.37
CA MET A 115 -3.29 -19.89 -6.42
C MET A 115 -3.21 -21.40 -6.22
N ALA A 116 -2.91 -21.88 -5.00
CA ALA A 116 -2.86 -23.31 -4.68
C ALA A 116 -4.21 -24.01 -4.94
N ARG A 117 -5.35 -23.35 -4.65
CA ARG A 117 -6.68 -23.89 -4.97
C ARG A 117 -6.92 -23.96 -6.48
N MET A 118 -6.39 -23.03 -7.24
CA MET A 118 -6.56 -22.96 -8.70
C MET A 118 -5.56 -23.82 -9.47
N GLU A 119 -4.59 -24.44 -8.79
CA GLU A 119 -3.60 -25.31 -9.44
C GLU A 119 -4.26 -26.41 -10.25
N GLY A 120 -3.89 -26.54 -11.53
CA GLY A 120 -4.47 -27.49 -12.47
C GLY A 120 -5.92 -27.21 -12.89
N ARG A 121 -6.49 -26.07 -12.49
CA ARG A 121 -7.87 -25.66 -12.82
C ARG A 121 -7.87 -24.38 -13.61
N THR A 122 -8.76 -24.27 -14.58
CA THR A 122 -9.02 -23.03 -15.29
C THR A 122 -10.15 -22.23 -14.63
N GLU A 123 -11.03 -22.89 -13.89
CA GLU A 123 -12.18 -22.31 -13.20
C GLU A 123 -12.48 -23.07 -11.92
N ASP A 124 -13.05 -22.34 -10.96
CA ASP A 124 -13.65 -22.87 -9.73
C ASP A 124 -14.75 -21.92 -9.28
N TRP A 125 -15.85 -22.43 -8.75
CA TRP A 125 -16.97 -21.58 -8.37
C TRP A 125 -17.50 -21.88 -6.96
N ARG A 126 -18.14 -20.89 -6.37
CA ARG A 126 -18.84 -21.03 -5.09
C ARG A 126 -19.91 -19.94 -4.94
N VAL A 127 -20.86 -20.21 -4.05
CA VAL A 127 -21.75 -19.18 -3.51
C VAL A 127 -21.26 -18.85 -2.10
N THR A 128 -21.10 -17.57 -1.81
CA THR A 128 -20.56 -17.09 -0.53
C THR A 128 -21.07 -15.68 -0.22
N GLU A 129 -20.86 -15.22 0.99
CA GLU A 129 -21.06 -13.82 1.33
C GLU A 129 -19.77 -13.03 1.07
N LEU A 130 -19.89 -11.86 0.45
CA LEU A 130 -18.82 -10.89 0.35
C LEU A 130 -19.11 -9.71 1.27
N PRO A 131 -18.06 -9.17 1.93
CA PRO A 131 -18.19 -7.97 2.76
C PRO A 131 -18.52 -6.74 1.92
N GLU A 132 -18.83 -5.64 2.60
CA GLU A 132 -18.98 -4.34 1.95
C GLU A 132 -17.70 -3.95 1.19
N LEU A 133 -17.90 -3.50 -0.04
CA LEU A 133 -16.84 -3.01 -0.92
C LEU A 133 -17.14 -1.56 -1.33
N LEU A 134 -16.14 -0.73 -1.28
CA LEU A 134 -16.14 0.59 -1.91
C LEU A 134 -15.58 0.43 -3.32
N PHE A 135 -16.29 0.96 -4.32
CA PHE A 135 -15.89 0.95 -5.72
C PHE A 135 -15.76 2.38 -6.23
N LEU A 136 -14.58 2.72 -6.74
CA LEU A 136 -14.30 3.99 -7.42
C LEU A 136 -14.34 3.75 -8.92
N PRO A 137 -15.41 4.11 -9.65
CA PRO A 137 -15.42 4.07 -11.10
C PRO A 137 -14.47 5.14 -11.65
N HIS A 138 -13.65 4.78 -12.65
CA HIS A 138 -12.76 5.78 -13.21
C HIS A 138 -12.60 5.71 -14.74
N THR A 139 -13.35 4.82 -15.40
CA THR A 139 -13.46 4.78 -16.87
C THR A 139 -14.89 4.63 -17.34
N ASP A 140 -15.14 5.06 -18.57
CA ASP A 140 -16.24 4.59 -19.40
C ASP A 140 -15.63 3.71 -20.49
N LEU A 141 -15.88 2.40 -20.43
CA LEU A 141 -15.23 1.35 -21.21
C LEU A 141 -13.68 1.46 -21.09
N TYR A 142 -13.00 2.04 -22.07
CA TYR A 142 -11.55 2.21 -22.11
C TYR A 142 -11.11 3.69 -22.06
N THR A 143 -12.04 4.62 -21.83
CA THR A 143 -11.77 6.05 -21.75
C THR A 143 -11.78 6.49 -20.30
N PHE A 144 -10.74 7.16 -19.84
CA PHE A 144 -10.71 7.72 -18.49
C PHE A 144 -11.74 8.83 -18.33
N LEU A 145 -12.44 8.83 -17.20
CA LEU A 145 -13.34 9.91 -16.81
C LEU A 145 -12.50 11.11 -16.32
N ASP A 146 -12.73 12.27 -16.91
CA ASP A 146 -12.05 13.50 -16.51
C ASP A 146 -12.84 14.24 -15.41
N ASP A 147 -12.75 13.71 -14.19
CA ASP A 147 -13.38 14.28 -12.99
C ASP A 147 -12.36 14.41 -11.85
N PRO A 148 -12.06 15.65 -11.39
CA PRO A 148 -11.11 15.88 -10.30
C PRO A 148 -11.43 15.11 -9.01
N ARG A 149 -12.70 14.85 -8.71
CA ARG A 149 -13.13 14.10 -7.51
C ARG A 149 -12.68 12.65 -7.56
N ILE A 150 -12.60 12.05 -8.78
CA ILE A 150 -12.05 10.71 -8.99
C ILE A 150 -10.56 10.70 -8.68
N TYR A 151 -9.82 11.70 -9.17
CA TYR A 151 -8.36 11.76 -8.98
C TYR A 151 -7.96 12.03 -7.52
N GLU A 152 -8.78 12.77 -6.78
CA GLU A 152 -8.59 12.96 -5.34
C GLU A 152 -8.64 11.61 -4.60
N VAL A 153 -9.65 10.80 -4.83
CA VAL A 153 -9.80 9.48 -4.22
C VAL A 153 -8.71 8.53 -4.72
N LEU A 154 -8.46 8.50 -6.03
CA LEU A 154 -7.48 7.62 -6.67
C LEU A 154 -6.08 7.80 -6.07
N SER A 155 -5.64 9.05 -5.89
CA SER A 155 -4.33 9.36 -5.31
C SER A 155 -4.20 8.89 -3.85
N GLY A 156 -5.30 8.89 -3.11
CA GLY A 156 -5.35 8.38 -1.73
C GLY A 156 -5.42 6.85 -1.64
N TRP A 157 -5.93 6.17 -2.68
CA TRP A 157 -6.11 4.71 -2.66
C TRP A 157 -4.92 3.94 -3.23
N THR A 158 -4.26 4.46 -4.27
CA THR A 158 -3.15 3.76 -4.95
C THR A 158 -1.98 3.37 -4.05
N PRO A 159 -1.60 4.14 -3.00
CA PRO A 159 -0.54 3.73 -2.07
C PRO A 159 -0.86 2.47 -1.24
N TYR A 160 -2.13 2.04 -1.22
CA TYR A 160 -2.59 0.89 -0.44
C TYR A 160 -2.78 -0.38 -1.27
N MET A 161 -2.28 -0.43 -2.50
CA MET A 161 -2.18 -1.70 -3.21
C MET A 161 -1.19 -2.64 -2.47
N PRO A 162 -1.46 -3.96 -2.38
CA PRO A 162 -2.47 -4.74 -3.11
C PRO A 162 -3.84 -4.87 -2.43
N MET A 163 -4.14 -4.19 -1.31
CA MET A 163 -5.46 -4.25 -0.67
C MET A 163 -6.53 -3.54 -1.51
N VAL A 164 -6.15 -2.45 -2.15
CA VAL A 164 -6.92 -1.84 -3.24
C VAL A 164 -6.67 -2.64 -4.52
N LYS A 165 -7.72 -3.01 -5.24
CA LYS A 165 -7.65 -3.90 -6.40
C LYS A 165 -8.24 -3.24 -7.64
N SER A 166 -7.75 -3.65 -8.81
CA SER A 166 -8.40 -3.33 -10.08
C SER A 166 -9.70 -4.15 -10.21
N VAL A 167 -10.79 -3.44 -10.43
CA VAL A 167 -12.14 -4.02 -10.53
C VAL A 167 -12.81 -3.48 -11.78
N LEU A 168 -13.42 -4.37 -12.54
CA LEU A 168 -14.30 -4.02 -13.64
C LEU A 168 -15.74 -4.26 -13.22
N ARG A 169 -16.57 -3.23 -13.29
CA ARG A 169 -18.02 -3.36 -13.20
C ARG A 169 -18.59 -3.63 -14.59
N ILE A 170 -19.45 -4.63 -14.68
CA ILE A 170 -20.19 -5.00 -15.88
C ILE A 170 -21.67 -4.82 -15.54
N THR A 171 -22.29 -3.81 -16.11
CA THR A 171 -23.72 -3.57 -15.96
C THR A 171 -24.45 -4.34 -17.06
N PRO A 172 -25.37 -5.27 -16.72
CA PRO A 172 -26.16 -6.00 -17.69
C PRO A 172 -26.89 -5.05 -18.66
N ALA A 173 -27.00 -5.47 -19.90
CA ALA A 173 -27.77 -4.72 -20.88
C ALA A 173 -29.28 -4.79 -20.56
N GLU A 174 -30.00 -3.71 -20.86
CA GLU A 174 -31.45 -3.81 -21.08
C GLU A 174 -31.76 -4.65 -22.32
N GLU A 175 -33.00 -5.12 -22.49
CA GLU A 175 -33.36 -6.06 -23.57
C GLU A 175 -32.79 -5.65 -24.93
N GLY A 176 -31.94 -6.51 -25.50
CA GLY A 176 -31.36 -6.33 -26.85
C GLY A 176 -30.11 -5.43 -26.92
N GLY A 177 -29.61 -4.89 -25.82
CA GLY A 177 -28.43 -4.04 -25.77
C GLY A 177 -27.12 -4.81 -25.52
N ALA A 178 -26.00 -4.09 -25.52
CA ALA A 178 -24.69 -4.58 -25.05
C ALA A 178 -24.45 -4.19 -23.60
N PRO A 179 -23.76 -5.02 -22.78
CA PRO A 179 -23.42 -4.66 -21.42
C PRO A 179 -22.47 -3.45 -21.38
N ALA A 180 -22.63 -2.61 -20.37
CA ALA A 180 -21.72 -1.50 -20.12
C ALA A 180 -20.55 -1.95 -19.22
N TYR A 181 -19.37 -1.40 -19.47
CA TYR A 181 -18.14 -1.76 -18.78
C TYR A 181 -17.49 -0.52 -18.16
N CYS A 182 -17.14 -0.61 -16.89
CA CYS A 182 -16.47 0.48 -16.18
C CYS A 182 -15.32 -0.08 -15.33
N TRP A 183 -14.09 0.23 -15.71
CA TRP A 183 -12.94 -0.06 -14.87
C TRP A 183 -12.87 0.92 -13.70
N GLY A 184 -12.39 0.42 -12.59
CA GLY A 184 -12.22 1.19 -11.38
C GLY A 184 -11.32 0.51 -10.38
N LEU A 185 -11.30 1.06 -9.18
CA LEU A 185 -10.64 0.46 -8.02
C LEU A 185 -11.68 -0.01 -7.01
N GLY A 186 -11.38 -1.12 -6.34
CA GLY A 186 -12.20 -1.66 -5.27
C GLY A 186 -11.40 -1.87 -4.00
N VAL A 187 -11.98 -1.56 -2.85
CA VAL A 187 -11.39 -1.81 -1.53
C VAL A 187 -12.47 -2.22 -0.53
N GLN A 188 -12.17 -3.15 0.36
CA GLN A 188 -13.09 -3.50 1.44
C GLN A 188 -13.34 -2.28 2.34
N ARG A 189 -14.62 -2.03 2.69
CA ARG A 189 -15.03 -0.90 3.51
C ARG A 189 -14.28 -0.87 4.85
N GLU A 190 -14.16 -2.00 5.52
CA GLU A 190 -13.42 -2.11 6.78
C GLU A 190 -11.97 -1.65 6.66
N PHE A 191 -11.29 -2.00 5.54
CA PHE A 191 -9.93 -1.55 5.29
C PHE A 191 -9.87 -0.04 5.05
N ALA A 192 -10.78 0.50 4.25
CA ALA A 192 -10.85 1.93 3.98
C ALA A 192 -11.07 2.75 5.25
N ASP A 193 -11.99 2.30 6.12
CA ASP A 193 -12.26 2.95 7.41
C ASP A 193 -11.06 2.88 8.36
N ARG A 194 -10.40 1.71 8.44
CA ARG A 194 -9.21 1.49 9.30
C ARG A 194 -8.06 2.42 8.97
N TYR A 195 -7.84 2.68 7.68
CA TYR A 195 -6.73 3.50 7.19
C TYR A 195 -7.16 4.90 6.74
N ALA A 196 -8.41 5.30 7.03
CA ALA A 196 -8.99 6.59 6.69
C ALA A 196 -8.77 6.97 5.21
N LEU A 197 -9.04 6.03 4.30
CA LEU A 197 -8.95 6.28 2.87
C LEU A 197 -9.99 7.33 2.48
N PRO A 198 -9.67 8.27 1.57
CA PRO A 198 -10.63 9.27 1.14
C PRO A 198 -11.83 8.62 0.43
N VAL A 199 -13.03 9.10 0.76
CA VAL A 199 -14.30 8.67 0.16
C VAL A 199 -15.12 9.94 -0.08
N ASN A 200 -15.64 10.09 -1.29
CA ASN A 200 -16.53 11.17 -1.67
C ASN A 200 -17.74 10.63 -2.46
N ASP A 201 -18.52 11.51 -3.04
CA ASP A 201 -19.79 11.19 -3.73
C ASP A 201 -19.65 10.41 -5.05
N VAL A 202 -18.44 10.28 -5.60
CA VAL A 202 -18.18 9.43 -6.77
C VAL A 202 -17.92 7.96 -6.39
N VAL A 203 -17.65 7.67 -5.11
CA VAL A 203 -17.41 6.32 -4.62
C VAL A 203 -18.75 5.61 -4.38
N VAL A 204 -18.89 4.43 -4.95
CA VAL A 204 -20.09 3.60 -4.82
C VAL A 204 -19.90 2.58 -3.71
N LEU A 205 -20.80 2.55 -2.73
CA LEU A 205 -20.84 1.49 -1.72
C LEU A 205 -21.60 0.27 -2.28
N LEU A 206 -20.91 -0.85 -2.33
CA LEU A 206 -21.50 -2.16 -2.61
C LEU A 206 -21.74 -2.86 -1.27
N PRO A 207 -23.03 -3.08 -0.89
CA PRO A 207 -23.34 -3.66 0.40
C PRO A 207 -22.89 -5.11 0.51
N ALA A 208 -22.66 -5.57 1.72
CA ALA A 208 -22.42 -6.97 1.99
C ALA A 208 -23.64 -7.81 1.54
N ARG A 209 -23.38 -8.85 0.76
CA ARG A 209 -24.46 -9.72 0.25
C ARG A 209 -23.96 -11.08 -0.19
N LYS A 210 -24.90 -12.01 -0.36
CA LYS A 210 -24.66 -13.31 -0.96
C LYS A 210 -24.40 -13.15 -2.45
N VAL A 211 -23.31 -13.77 -2.93
CA VAL A 211 -22.86 -13.68 -4.32
C VAL A 211 -22.50 -15.06 -4.87
N PHE A 212 -22.69 -15.24 -6.15
CA PHE A 212 -22.03 -16.29 -6.91
C PHE A 212 -20.65 -15.77 -7.32
N VAL A 213 -19.61 -16.54 -7.06
CA VAL A 213 -18.22 -16.24 -7.42
C VAL A 213 -17.70 -17.30 -8.36
N LEU A 214 -17.16 -16.88 -9.52
CA LEU A 214 -16.43 -17.71 -10.45
C LEU A 214 -14.96 -17.27 -10.46
N ASN A 215 -14.08 -18.10 -9.89
CA ASN A 215 -12.64 -17.89 -10.01
C ASN A 215 -12.18 -18.32 -11.40
N TYR A 216 -11.22 -17.58 -11.97
CA TYR A 216 -10.62 -17.88 -13.26
C TYR A 216 -9.10 -17.83 -13.19
N SER A 217 -8.46 -18.68 -13.97
CA SER A 217 -7.01 -18.80 -14.05
C SER A 217 -6.58 -18.83 -15.51
N GLY A 218 -5.67 -17.92 -15.86
CA GLY A 218 -5.08 -17.85 -17.20
C GLY A 218 -6.00 -17.27 -18.29
N TRP A 219 -6.98 -16.46 -17.91
CA TRP A 219 -7.83 -15.75 -18.86
C TRP A 219 -7.13 -14.54 -19.48
N GLU A 220 -7.57 -14.14 -20.67
CA GLU A 220 -7.15 -12.91 -21.33
C GLU A 220 -8.28 -11.89 -21.24
N VAL A 221 -8.29 -11.09 -20.18
CA VAL A 221 -9.41 -10.18 -19.86
C VAL A 221 -9.34 -8.88 -20.67
N LEU A 222 -8.14 -8.34 -20.87
CA LEU A 222 -7.95 -7.16 -21.70
C LEU A 222 -7.89 -7.56 -23.19
N PRO A 223 -8.42 -6.72 -24.10
CA PRO A 223 -8.38 -7.03 -25.51
C PRO A 223 -6.94 -7.18 -26.00
N GLY A 224 -6.62 -8.37 -26.44
CA GLY A 224 -5.42 -8.62 -27.24
C GLY A 224 -5.59 -8.12 -28.68
N SER A 225 -4.55 -8.28 -29.48
CA SER A 225 -4.49 -7.84 -30.89
C SER A 225 -5.39 -8.62 -31.86
N SER A 226 -6.25 -9.51 -31.40
CA SER A 226 -7.06 -10.38 -32.26
C SER A 226 -8.39 -9.71 -32.63
N PRO A 227 -8.74 -9.65 -33.91
CA PRO A 227 -10.06 -9.18 -34.35
C PRO A 227 -11.14 -10.22 -33.98
N GLY A 228 -12.22 -9.78 -33.40
CA GLY A 228 -13.36 -10.62 -33.04
C GLY A 228 -14.12 -10.15 -31.81
N VAL A 229 -14.97 -11.01 -31.26
CA VAL A 229 -15.71 -10.75 -30.00
C VAL A 229 -14.70 -10.45 -28.90
N SER A 230 -14.92 -9.34 -28.18
CA SER A 230 -14.07 -8.95 -27.05
C SER A 230 -13.87 -10.14 -26.10
N PRO A 231 -12.64 -10.47 -25.69
CA PRO A 231 -12.41 -11.52 -24.69
C PRO A 231 -13.28 -11.34 -23.45
N LEU A 232 -13.47 -10.11 -23.02
CA LEU A 232 -14.29 -9.75 -21.88
C LEU A 232 -15.76 -10.16 -22.04
N GLN A 233 -16.36 -9.93 -23.21
CA GLN A 233 -17.73 -10.34 -23.48
C GLN A 233 -17.87 -11.87 -23.41
N ARG A 234 -16.91 -12.61 -23.99
CA ARG A 234 -16.89 -14.08 -23.94
C ARG A 234 -16.84 -14.62 -22.52
N TYR A 235 -16.04 -14.00 -21.65
CA TYR A 235 -15.96 -14.41 -20.25
C TYR A 235 -17.18 -14.02 -19.45
N TYR A 236 -17.80 -12.89 -19.76
CA TYR A 236 -19.08 -12.51 -19.18
C TYR A 236 -20.21 -13.50 -19.56
N GLU A 237 -20.32 -13.86 -20.82
CA GLU A 237 -21.28 -14.87 -21.28
C GLU A 237 -21.04 -16.24 -20.63
N ARG A 238 -19.77 -16.64 -20.45
CA ARG A 238 -19.41 -17.87 -19.76
C ARG A 238 -19.79 -17.82 -18.28
N PHE A 239 -19.61 -16.69 -17.62
CA PHE A 239 -20.05 -16.47 -16.24
C PHE A 239 -21.57 -16.64 -16.11
N LEU A 240 -22.35 -15.99 -16.97
CA LEU A 240 -23.81 -16.12 -17.00
C LEU A 240 -24.27 -17.55 -17.28
N SER A 241 -23.62 -18.25 -18.21
CA SER A 241 -23.92 -19.66 -18.49
C SER A 241 -23.69 -20.56 -17.28
N ARG A 242 -22.64 -20.30 -16.49
CA ARG A 242 -22.40 -21.04 -15.24
C ARG A 242 -23.47 -20.79 -14.20
N MET A 243 -23.90 -19.53 -14.03
CA MET A 243 -25.01 -19.20 -13.12
C MET A 243 -26.30 -19.89 -13.57
N ALA A 244 -26.63 -19.80 -14.86
CA ALA A 244 -27.84 -20.42 -15.40
C ALA A 244 -27.87 -21.95 -15.22
N ALA A 245 -26.72 -22.64 -15.38
CA ALA A 245 -26.61 -24.08 -15.15
C ALA A 245 -26.87 -24.49 -13.68
N LEU A 246 -26.82 -23.53 -12.75
CA LEU A 246 -27.10 -23.70 -11.32
C LEU A 246 -28.47 -23.13 -10.95
N ASN A 247 -29.30 -22.75 -11.91
CA ASN A 247 -30.56 -22.04 -11.72
C ASN A 247 -30.42 -20.73 -10.93
N LEU A 248 -29.28 -20.04 -11.06
CA LEU A 248 -29.00 -18.74 -10.49
C LEU A 248 -29.12 -17.65 -11.55
N ARG A 249 -29.52 -16.46 -11.13
CA ARG A 249 -29.53 -15.25 -11.94
C ARG A 249 -28.82 -14.11 -11.21
N PRO A 250 -28.07 -13.24 -11.93
CA PRO A 250 -27.49 -12.07 -11.29
C PRO A 250 -28.60 -11.09 -10.89
N ALA A 251 -28.54 -10.63 -9.63
CA ALA A 251 -29.45 -9.63 -9.06
C ALA A 251 -28.80 -8.23 -9.08
N GLY A 252 -28.15 -7.87 -10.18
CA GLY A 252 -27.47 -6.58 -10.38
C GLY A 252 -26.19 -6.70 -11.19
N ASP A 253 -25.29 -5.75 -11.00
CA ASP A 253 -24.00 -5.69 -11.70
C ASP A 253 -23.11 -6.89 -11.38
N VAL A 254 -22.29 -7.26 -12.37
CA VAL A 254 -21.24 -8.26 -12.22
C VAL A 254 -19.89 -7.55 -12.04
N TYR A 255 -19.11 -7.97 -11.07
CA TYR A 255 -17.81 -7.39 -10.77
C TYR A 255 -16.71 -8.40 -11.05
N LEU A 256 -15.76 -8.03 -11.92
CA LEU A 256 -14.57 -8.80 -12.20
C LEU A 256 -13.41 -8.16 -11.45
N THR A 257 -12.77 -8.93 -10.57
CA THR A 257 -11.58 -8.51 -9.80
C THR A 257 -10.37 -9.20 -10.37
N VAL A 258 -9.34 -8.44 -10.71
CA VAL A 258 -8.04 -8.97 -11.12
C VAL A 258 -7.14 -9.06 -9.88
N LEU A 259 -6.62 -10.24 -9.60
CA LEU A 259 -5.71 -10.50 -8.48
C LEU A 259 -4.25 -10.36 -8.90
N LEU A 260 -3.90 -10.86 -10.08
CA LEU A 260 -2.56 -10.71 -10.66
C LEU A 260 -2.58 -10.88 -12.19
N HIS A 261 -1.50 -10.43 -12.79
CA HIS A 261 -1.17 -10.68 -14.20
C HIS A 261 0.15 -11.47 -14.26
N ALA A 262 0.21 -12.46 -15.14
CA ALA A 262 1.43 -13.18 -15.45
C ALA A 262 1.57 -13.34 -16.98
N HIS A 263 2.69 -13.85 -17.43
CA HIS A 263 2.89 -14.22 -18.82
C HIS A 263 3.07 -15.73 -18.91
N ASP A 264 2.46 -16.34 -19.91
CA ASP A 264 2.67 -17.76 -20.19
C ASP A 264 4.02 -17.98 -20.91
N GLU A 265 4.36 -19.25 -21.19
CA GLU A 265 5.60 -19.64 -21.87
C GLU A 265 5.77 -19.00 -23.28
N ARG A 266 4.69 -18.51 -23.88
CA ARG A 266 4.67 -17.81 -25.16
C ARG A 266 4.75 -16.29 -25.01
N GLY A 267 4.91 -15.79 -23.78
CA GLY A 267 4.92 -14.36 -23.48
C GLY A 267 3.55 -13.68 -23.56
N MET A 268 2.46 -14.45 -23.66
CA MET A 268 1.11 -13.90 -23.67
C MET A 268 0.64 -13.59 -22.26
N ARG A 269 0.05 -12.40 -22.08
CA ARG A 269 -0.53 -11.99 -20.79
C ARG A 269 -1.66 -12.93 -20.41
N ARG A 270 -1.66 -13.33 -19.15
CA ARG A 270 -2.70 -14.13 -18.50
C ARG A 270 -3.16 -13.44 -17.22
N ASP A 271 -4.46 -13.34 -17.08
CA ASP A 271 -5.10 -12.71 -15.94
C ASP A 271 -5.68 -13.77 -15.00
N TYR A 272 -5.56 -13.52 -13.71
CA TYR A 272 -5.97 -14.41 -12.63
C TYR A 272 -6.85 -13.63 -11.66
N GLY A 273 -8.01 -14.15 -11.33
CA GLY A 273 -8.94 -13.42 -10.49
C GLY A 273 -10.30 -14.09 -10.34
N PHE A 274 -11.32 -13.30 -10.13
CA PHE A 274 -12.69 -13.82 -10.02
C PHE A 274 -13.72 -12.81 -10.56
N MET A 275 -14.85 -13.36 -10.99
CA MET A 275 -16.08 -12.62 -11.25
C MET A 275 -17.06 -12.91 -10.12
N ALA A 276 -17.84 -11.92 -9.72
CA ALA A 276 -18.85 -12.04 -8.69
C ALA A 276 -20.12 -11.28 -9.08
N ALA A 277 -21.27 -11.87 -8.82
CA ALA A 277 -22.56 -11.19 -8.94
C ALA A 277 -23.45 -11.52 -7.74
N PRO A 278 -24.27 -10.56 -7.27
CA PRO A 278 -25.31 -10.83 -6.29
C PRO A 278 -26.27 -11.90 -6.81
N VAL A 279 -26.75 -12.76 -5.91
CA VAL A 279 -27.76 -13.78 -6.19
C VAL A 279 -28.91 -13.65 -5.21
N GLU A 280 -30.10 -13.90 -5.71
CA GLU A 280 -31.30 -14.04 -4.89
C GLU A 280 -31.42 -15.44 -4.29
#